data_78a1a1aa95b4fb6c8e30e05b764819d4
#
_entry.id   78a1a1aa95b4fb6c8e30e05b764819d4
#
_cell.length_a   1.000
_cell.length_b   1.000
_cell.length_c   1.000
_cell.angle_alpha   90.00
_cell.angle_beta   90.00
_cell.angle_gamma   90.00
#
_symmetry.space_group_name_H-M   'P 1'
#
loop_
_entity.id
_entity.type
_entity.pdbx_description
1 polymer ?
#
loop_
_entity_poly.entity_id
_entity_poly.type
_entity_poly.pdbx_seq_one_letter_code
_entity_poly.pdbx_strand_id
1 'polypeptide(L)'
;MNPASLPVGVPPDVSLQPEWQHQVEAWRELITRCARKPSRKRVHALRRLTLRLHVAMKHRLQEPAGDSSAAHAFKGWKKEAKKLRRALGPVRDADVYMARLDGLRNPAGGEHGGKPELSQRCLHEIDKLKARLEAERQAGAEELVSVLAAHSKRLSRLSLEMEEALASGMPTKPLSTAKAALKMFADVTSKFPALDATNLHAYRKRLKQALYLAEISASTDPLAKRLAAAFRKIHLAAGEWHDWQTLEQEAVRTLPRRGRKDGVAPVLAALAQGSLKRAVGLCHHTAVRFLTSTGKIRPLQK
;
A
#
# COMPACT_ATOMS: atom_id res chain seq x y z
N MET A 1 -4.54 -49.55 -40.68
CA MET A 1 -5.58 -48.81 -39.89
C MET A 1 -4.92 -48.25 -38.65
N ASN A 2 -4.71 -46.96 -38.63
CA ASN A 2 -4.01 -46.27 -37.56
C ASN A 2 -5.07 -45.51 -36.74
N PRO A 3 -5.25 -45.73 -35.42
CA PRO A 3 -6.22 -44.96 -34.65
C PRO A 3 -5.68 -43.55 -34.35
N ALA A 4 -6.47 -42.59 -34.72
CA ALA A 4 -6.26 -41.16 -34.54
C ALA A 4 -5.98 -40.80 -33.07
N SER A 5 -4.91 -40.09 -32.86
CA SER A 5 -4.56 -39.45 -31.59
C SER A 5 -5.56 -38.33 -31.29
N LEU A 6 -6.33 -38.48 -30.20
CA LEU A 6 -7.14 -37.40 -29.64
C LEU A 6 -6.23 -36.27 -29.13
N PRO A 7 -6.61 -35.00 -29.33
CA PRO A 7 -5.86 -33.89 -28.77
C PRO A 7 -5.95 -33.91 -27.24
N VAL A 8 -4.79 -33.86 -26.60
CA VAL A 8 -4.65 -33.68 -25.14
C VAL A 8 -5.36 -32.40 -24.79
N GLY A 9 -6.44 -32.53 -24.05
CA GLY A 9 -7.24 -31.39 -23.56
C GLY A 9 -6.34 -30.47 -22.70
N VAL A 10 -6.28 -29.21 -23.08
CA VAL A 10 -5.75 -28.15 -22.26
C VAL A 10 -6.56 -28.16 -20.95
N PRO A 11 -5.90 -28.24 -19.78
CA PRO A 11 -6.63 -28.25 -18.52
C PRO A 11 -7.45 -26.95 -18.43
N PRO A 12 -8.70 -27.02 -17.91
CA PRO A 12 -9.52 -25.82 -17.78
C PRO A 12 -8.81 -24.80 -16.91
N ASP A 13 -8.73 -23.59 -17.44
CA ASP A 13 -8.16 -22.40 -16.85
C ASP A 13 -8.55 -22.31 -15.37
N VAL A 14 -7.55 -22.38 -14.47
CA VAL A 14 -7.75 -22.20 -13.03
C VAL A 14 -8.14 -20.73 -12.85
N SER A 15 -9.44 -20.49 -12.89
CA SER A 15 -10.03 -19.16 -12.84
C SER A 15 -9.59 -18.42 -11.57
N LEU A 16 -9.06 -17.21 -11.75
CA LEU A 16 -8.81 -16.23 -10.67
C LEU A 16 -10.11 -15.83 -9.90
N GLN A 17 -11.25 -16.40 -10.29
CA GLN A 17 -12.56 -16.15 -9.70
C GLN A 17 -12.65 -16.48 -8.21
N PRO A 18 -12.18 -17.65 -7.71
CA PRO A 18 -12.30 -17.98 -6.29
C PRO A 18 -11.51 -17.00 -5.40
N GLU A 19 -10.33 -16.57 -5.84
CA GLU A 19 -9.48 -15.67 -5.05
C GLU A 19 -10.06 -14.26 -4.94
N TRP A 20 -10.70 -13.78 -5.99
CA TRP A 20 -11.35 -12.48 -5.99
C TRP A 20 -12.57 -12.44 -5.06
N GLN A 21 -13.44 -13.42 -5.15
CA GLN A 21 -14.64 -13.52 -4.31
C GLN A 21 -14.27 -13.62 -2.83
N HIS A 22 -13.29 -14.45 -2.48
CA HIS A 22 -12.73 -14.51 -1.13
C HIS A 22 -12.19 -13.18 -0.63
N GLN A 23 -11.56 -12.38 -1.50
CA GLN A 23 -11.05 -11.06 -1.11
C GLN A 23 -12.18 -10.08 -0.80
N VAL A 24 -13.26 -10.09 -1.58
CA VAL A 24 -14.43 -9.22 -1.33
C VAL A 24 -15.17 -9.64 -0.07
N GLU A 25 -15.35 -10.95 0.14
CA GLU A 25 -15.95 -11.49 1.37
C GLU A 25 -15.12 -11.13 2.61
N ALA A 26 -13.81 -11.36 2.58
CA ALA A 26 -12.90 -10.97 3.65
C ALA A 26 -12.93 -9.46 3.92
N TRP A 27 -13.12 -8.64 2.89
CA TRP A 27 -13.26 -7.20 3.01
C TRP A 27 -14.57 -6.81 3.72
N ARG A 28 -15.72 -7.44 3.38
CA ARG A 28 -16.99 -7.23 4.08
C ARG A 28 -16.92 -7.63 5.55
N GLU A 29 -16.28 -8.77 5.83
CA GLU A 29 -16.05 -9.22 7.20
C GLU A 29 -15.19 -8.24 8.00
N LEU A 30 -14.12 -7.71 7.40
CA LEU A 30 -13.27 -6.69 8.03
C LEU A 30 -14.00 -5.38 8.32
N ILE A 31 -14.93 -4.95 7.47
CA ILE A 31 -15.81 -3.80 7.73
C ILE A 31 -16.60 -4.05 9.02
N THR A 32 -17.29 -5.19 9.12
CA THR A 32 -18.08 -5.55 10.30
C THR A 32 -17.22 -5.64 11.56
N ARG A 33 -16.04 -6.26 11.46
CA ARG A 33 -15.11 -6.38 12.59
C ARG A 33 -14.51 -5.04 13.03
N CYS A 34 -14.23 -4.14 12.08
CA CYS A 34 -13.74 -2.78 12.39
C CYS A 34 -14.84 -1.92 13.02
N ALA A 35 -16.09 -2.05 12.59
CA ALA A 35 -17.22 -1.31 13.17
C ALA A 35 -17.41 -1.66 14.65
N ARG A 36 -17.15 -2.91 15.04
CA ARG A 36 -17.24 -3.33 16.46
C ARG A 36 -16.02 -2.89 17.29
N LYS A 37 -14.81 -3.05 16.73
CA LYS A 37 -13.56 -2.71 17.41
C LYS A 37 -12.46 -2.41 16.38
N PRO A 38 -12.11 -1.14 16.16
CA PRO A 38 -11.08 -0.74 15.19
C PRO A 38 -9.66 -0.97 15.75
N SER A 39 -9.27 -2.25 15.91
CA SER A 39 -7.93 -2.59 16.34
C SER A 39 -6.91 -2.33 15.23
N ARG A 40 -5.65 -2.08 15.60
CA ARG A 40 -4.52 -1.84 14.68
C ARG A 40 -4.47 -2.86 13.54
N LYS A 41 -4.54 -4.16 13.85
CA LYS A 41 -4.51 -5.24 12.84
C LYS A 41 -5.68 -5.13 11.84
N ARG A 42 -6.89 -4.88 12.34
CA ARG A 42 -8.11 -4.79 11.51
C ARG A 42 -8.10 -3.54 10.62
N VAL A 43 -7.78 -2.38 11.17
CA VAL A 43 -7.68 -1.11 10.44
C VAL A 43 -6.66 -1.22 9.31
N HIS A 44 -5.47 -1.77 9.62
CA HIS A 44 -4.42 -1.97 8.61
C HIS A 44 -4.84 -2.96 7.52
N ALA A 45 -5.45 -4.09 7.88
CA ALA A 45 -5.95 -5.08 6.94
C ALA A 45 -7.05 -4.51 6.04
N LEU A 46 -8.06 -3.83 6.61
CA LEU A 46 -9.16 -3.21 5.88
C LEU A 46 -8.66 -2.15 4.89
N ARG A 47 -7.74 -1.26 5.33
CA ARG A 47 -7.14 -0.24 4.46
C ARG A 47 -6.38 -0.87 3.29
N ARG A 48 -5.57 -1.90 3.54
CA ARG A 48 -4.80 -2.61 2.52
C ARG A 48 -5.71 -3.30 1.51
N LEU A 49 -6.70 -4.04 2.00
CA LEU A 49 -7.61 -4.79 1.15
C LEU A 49 -8.49 -3.85 0.30
N THR A 50 -9.00 -2.74 0.87
CA THR A 50 -9.72 -1.71 0.10
C THR A 50 -8.89 -1.16 -1.07
N LEU A 51 -7.59 -0.97 -0.88
CA LEU A 51 -6.71 -0.49 -1.95
C LEU A 51 -6.41 -1.57 -3.00
N ARG A 52 -6.23 -2.82 -2.58
CA ARG A 52 -6.04 -3.96 -3.51
C ARG A 52 -7.26 -4.14 -4.40
N LEU A 53 -8.46 -4.19 -3.81
CA LEU A 53 -9.71 -4.28 -4.54
C LEU A 53 -9.87 -3.13 -5.53
N HIS A 54 -9.56 -1.90 -5.11
CA HIS A 54 -9.61 -0.74 -5.99
C HIS A 54 -8.69 -0.88 -7.22
N VAL A 55 -7.46 -1.35 -7.03
CA VAL A 55 -6.49 -1.49 -8.13
C VAL A 55 -6.90 -2.63 -9.06
N ALA A 56 -7.31 -3.78 -8.51
CA ALA A 56 -7.75 -4.93 -9.27
C ALA A 56 -8.95 -4.58 -10.16
N MET A 57 -9.98 -3.92 -9.59
CA MET A 57 -11.15 -3.49 -10.32
C MET A 57 -10.84 -2.48 -11.40
N LYS A 58 -10.06 -1.44 -11.05
CA LYS A 58 -9.65 -0.44 -12.03
C LYS A 58 -8.95 -1.07 -13.24
N HIS A 59 -8.15 -2.11 -13.01
CA HIS A 59 -7.43 -2.78 -14.07
C HIS A 59 -8.37 -3.61 -14.95
N ARG A 60 -9.30 -4.36 -14.36
CA ARG A 60 -10.28 -5.15 -15.09
C ARG A 60 -11.22 -4.32 -15.96
N LEU A 61 -11.67 -3.18 -15.44
CA LEU A 61 -12.59 -2.29 -16.15
C LEU A 61 -11.93 -1.42 -17.24
N GLN A 62 -10.60 -1.47 -17.39
CA GLN A 62 -9.86 -0.80 -18.46
C GLN A 62 -9.81 -1.63 -19.75
N GLU A 63 -10.36 -2.85 -19.76
CA GLU A 63 -10.46 -3.68 -20.94
C GLU A 63 -11.69 -3.35 -21.81
N PRO A 64 -11.61 -3.51 -23.15
CA PRO A 64 -12.58 -2.95 -24.09
C PRO A 64 -13.98 -3.58 -24.09
N ALA A 65 -14.26 -4.53 -23.27
CA ALA A 65 -15.61 -5.08 -23.06
C ALA A 65 -16.37 -4.26 -21.99
N GLY A 66 -16.47 -2.95 -22.19
CA GLY A 66 -17.08 -2.03 -21.24
C GLY A 66 -18.55 -2.27 -21.02
N ASP A 67 -18.91 -3.13 -20.11
CA ASP A 67 -20.25 -3.14 -19.55
C ASP A 67 -20.44 -1.90 -18.68
N SER A 68 -21.40 -1.12 -19.07
CA SER A 68 -21.84 0.08 -18.35
C SER A 68 -22.26 -0.23 -16.89
N SER A 69 -22.80 -1.43 -16.61
CA SER A 69 -23.27 -1.90 -15.30
C SER A 69 -22.09 -2.06 -14.30
N ALA A 70 -21.06 -2.84 -14.67
CA ALA A 70 -19.88 -3.03 -13.84
C ALA A 70 -19.12 -1.71 -13.58
N ALA A 71 -19.00 -0.86 -14.61
CA ALA A 71 -18.37 0.46 -14.49
C ALA A 71 -19.16 1.37 -13.55
N HIS A 72 -20.49 1.32 -13.62
CA HIS A 72 -21.37 2.10 -12.74
C HIS A 72 -21.27 1.64 -11.28
N ALA A 73 -21.39 0.35 -11.01
CA ALA A 73 -21.20 -0.24 -9.69
C ALA A 73 -19.84 0.11 -9.09
N PHE A 74 -18.77 -0.01 -9.88
CA PHE A 74 -17.43 0.38 -9.45
C PHE A 74 -17.30 1.86 -9.13
N LYS A 75 -17.91 2.75 -9.92
CA LYS A 75 -17.91 4.21 -9.66
C LYS A 75 -18.56 4.51 -8.30
N GLY A 76 -19.69 3.89 -8.00
CA GLY A 76 -20.38 3.98 -6.71
C GLY A 76 -19.50 3.48 -5.57
N TRP A 77 -18.99 2.25 -5.70
CA TRP A 77 -18.10 1.64 -4.71
C TRP A 77 -16.85 2.48 -4.46
N LYS A 78 -16.18 2.98 -5.50
CA LYS A 78 -14.99 3.84 -5.41
C LYS A 78 -15.26 5.10 -4.60
N LYS A 79 -16.43 5.71 -4.75
CA LYS A 79 -16.83 6.91 -3.99
C LYS A 79 -16.92 6.61 -2.49
N GLU A 80 -17.60 5.53 -2.12
CA GLU A 80 -17.76 5.14 -0.72
C GLU A 80 -16.44 4.61 -0.12
N ALA A 81 -15.70 3.79 -0.86
CA ALA A 81 -14.38 3.32 -0.47
C ALA A 81 -13.36 4.46 -0.25
N LYS A 82 -13.52 5.60 -0.95
CA LYS A 82 -12.70 6.80 -0.70
C LYS A 82 -13.01 7.42 0.67
N LYS A 83 -14.29 7.48 1.08
CA LYS A 83 -14.69 7.96 2.41
C LYS A 83 -14.11 7.05 3.50
N LEU A 84 -14.30 5.73 3.35
CA LEU A 84 -13.75 4.73 4.26
C LEU A 84 -12.22 4.87 4.40
N ARG A 85 -11.48 5.02 3.30
CA ARG A 85 -10.02 5.19 3.35
C ARG A 85 -9.58 6.47 4.05
N ARG A 86 -10.38 7.54 3.96
CA ARG A 86 -10.11 8.80 4.68
C ARG A 86 -10.26 8.58 6.19
N ALA A 87 -11.34 7.94 6.63
CA ALA A 87 -11.56 7.64 8.05
C ALA A 87 -10.54 6.62 8.61
N LEU A 88 -10.09 5.64 7.81
CA LEU A 88 -9.02 4.71 8.21
C LEU A 88 -7.63 5.36 8.32
N GLY A 89 -7.43 6.52 7.69
CA GLY A 89 -6.13 7.21 7.61
C GLY A 89 -5.58 7.57 8.99
N PRO A 90 -6.24 8.43 9.76
CA PRO A 90 -5.76 8.92 11.06
C PRO A 90 -5.42 7.78 12.02
N VAL A 91 -6.32 6.79 12.17
CA VAL A 91 -6.09 5.63 13.05
C VAL A 91 -4.85 4.83 12.64
N ARG A 92 -4.73 4.54 11.33
CA ARG A 92 -3.55 3.80 10.81
C ARG A 92 -2.26 4.59 10.99
N ASP A 93 -2.29 5.87 10.72
CA ASP A 93 -1.08 6.69 10.73
C ASP A 93 -0.58 6.87 12.19
N ALA A 94 -1.47 7.10 13.15
CA ALA A 94 -1.14 7.11 14.58
C ALA A 94 -0.56 5.76 15.04
N ASP A 95 -1.21 4.62 14.68
CA ASP A 95 -0.70 3.28 15.01
C ASP A 95 0.72 3.02 14.47
N VAL A 96 1.05 3.54 13.29
CA VAL A 96 2.38 3.39 12.67
C VAL A 96 3.39 4.27 13.36
N TYR A 97 3.04 5.53 13.63
CA TYR A 97 3.94 6.49 14.24
C TYR A 97 4.27 6.10 15.69
N MET A 98 3.29 5.65 16.46
CA MET A 98 3.55 5.10 17.81
C MET A 98 4.51 3.91 17.77
N ALA A 99 4.32 2.99 16.81
CA ALA A 99 5.22 1.84 16.68
C ALA A 99 6.65 2.24 16.25
N ARG A 100 6.82 3.31 15.47
CA ARG A 100 8.14 3.87 15.13
C ARG A 100 8.82 4.44 16.37
N LEU A 101 8.09 5.22 17.17
CA LEU A 101 8.60 5.80 18.42
C LEU A 101 8.94 4.74 19.46
N ASP A 102 8.12 3.67 19.57
CA ASP A 102 8.42 2.50 20.42
C ASP A 102 9.71 1.79 20.00
N GLY A 103 9.92 1.64 18.69
CA GLY A 103 11.14 1.06 18.15
C GLY A 103 12.40 1.92 18.42
N LEU A 104 12.26 3.25 18.51
CA LEU A 104 13.34 4.13 18.93
C LEU A 104 13.68 3.99 20.41
N ARG A 105 12.65 3.94 21.26
CA ARG A 105 12.81 3.82 22.70
C ARG A 105 13.42 2.48 23.11
N ASN A 106 12.94 1.40 22.49
CA ASN A 106 13.31 0.02 22.80
C ASN A 106 13.83 -0.66 21.53
N PRO A 107 15.05 -0.36 21.08
CA PRO A 107 15.62 -1.07 19.94
C PRO A 107 15.82 -2.53 20.33
N ALA A 108 14.88 -3.41 19.95
CA ALA A 108 15.08 -4.86 20.02
C ALA A 108 16.34 -5.19 19.23
N GLY A 109 17.31 -5.85 19.89
CA GLY A 109 18.62 -6.12 19.34
C GLY A 109 18.56 -6.76 17.95
N GLY A 110 18.98 -6.05 16.95
CA GLY A 110 18.98 -6.49 15.55
C GLY A 110 19.64 -5.47 14.65
N GLU A 111 20.76 -5.85 14.08
CA GLU A 111 21.33 -5.57 12.76
C GLU A 111 21.72 -4.16 12.31
N HIS A 112 21.47 -3.10 13.05
CA HIS A 112 21.94 -1.76 12.64
C HIS A 112 22.89 -1.20 13.69
N GLY A 113 24.15 -1.22 13.36
CA GLY A 113 25.27 -0.81 14.19
C GLY A 113 25.05 0.58 14.82
N GLY A 114 25.36 0.68 16.14
CA GLY A 114 25.39 1.93 16.90
C GLY A 114 24.00 2.44 17.27
N LYS A 115 23.50 2.03 18.44
CA LYS A 115 22.30 2.67 19.05
C LYS A 115 22.61 4.14 19.31
N PRO A 116 21.85 5.10 18.76
CA PRO A 116 21.95 6.45 19.27
C PRO A 116 21.54 6.41 20.76
N GLU A 117 22.43 6.79 21.62
CA GLU A 117 22.10 6.97 23.04
C GLU A 117 21.15 8.16 23.13
N LEU A 118 19.86 7.88 23.39
CA LEU A 118 18.85 8.91 23.45
C LEU A 118 18.97 9.66 24.79
N SER A 119 19.08 10.99 24.74
CA SER A 119 19.06 11.83 25.91
C SER A 119 17.74 11.68 26.68
N GLN A 120 17.75 11.95 28.00
CA GLN A 120 16.52 11.97 28.83
C GLN A 120 15.46 12.92 28.24
N ARG A 121 15.92 14.02 27.67
CA ARG A 121 15.05 14.97 26.99
C ARG A 121 14.37 14.34 25.76
N CYS A 122 15.14 13.64 24.93
CA CYS A 122 14.62 12.96 23.76
C CYS A 122 13.56 11.92 24.16
N LEU A 123 13.80 11.14 25.22
CA LEU A 123 12.85 10.17 25.75
C LEU A 123 11.56 10.85 26.22
N HIS A 124 11.64 11.95 26.95
CA HIS A 124 10.50 12.73 27.40
C HIS A 124 9.69 13.31 26.22
N GLU A 125 10.36 13.79 25.18
CA GLU A 125 9.70 14.30 23.97
C GLU A 125 9.02 13.18 23.18
N ILE A 126 9.59 11.98 23.13
CA ILE A 126 8.95 10.77 22.56
C ILE A 126 7.66 10.45 23.31
N ASP A 127 7.68 10.49 24.66
CA ASP A 127 6.48 10.21 25.47
C ASP A 127 5.36 11.24 25.21
N LYS A 128 5.71 12.52 25.09
CA LYS A 128 4.74 13.58 24.72
C LYS A 128 4.12 13.36 23.34
N LEU A 129 4.94 13.02 22.33
CA LEU A 129 4.45 12.72 20.99
C LEU A 129 3.54 11.50 21.00
N LYS A 130 3.89 10.44 21.72
CA LYS A 130 3.07 9.23 21.85
C LYS A 130 1.72 9.53 22.50
N ALA A 131 1.69 10.23 23.63
CA ALA A 131 0.45 10.60 24.29
C ALA A 131 -0.50 11.37 23.36
N ARG A 132 0.04 12.28 22.58
CA ARG A 132 -0.72 13.02 21.57
C ARG A 132 -1.25 12.10 20.45
N LEU A 133 -0.40 11.25 19.89
CA LEU A 133 -0.80 10.30 18.84
C LEU A 133 -1.87 9.33 19.35
N GLU A 134 -1.83 8.97 20.62
CA GLU A 134 -2.87 8.13 21.25
C GLU A 134 -4.21 8.84 21.31
N ALA A 135 -4.23 10.12 21.70
CA ALA A 135 -5.46 10.94 21.67
C ALA A 135 -6.00 11.11 20.24
N GLU A 136 -5.13 11.38 19.26
CA GLU A 136 -5.52 11.48 17.84
C GLU A 136 -6.06 10.14 17.31
N ARG A 137 -5.45 9.03 17.73
CA ARG A 137 -5.91 7.68 17.38
C ARG A 137 -7.30 7.39 17.93
N GLN A 138 -7.54 7.76 19.19
CA GLN A 138 -8.84 7.54 19.81
C GLN A 138 -9.95 8.34 19.09
N ALA A 139 -9.73 9.63 18.86
CA ALA A 139 -10.67 10.47 18.11
C ALA A 139 -10.91 9.93 16.68
N GLY A 140 -9.85 9.52 15.99
CA GLY A 140 -9.96 8.91 14.66
C GLY A 140 -10.69 7.56 14.67
N ALA A 141 -10.57 6.78 15.75
CA ALA A 141 -11.29 5.52 15.90
C ALA A 141 -12.80 5.73 16.10
N GLU A 142 -13.20 6.74 16.82
CA GLU A 142 -14.59 7.13 17.02
C GLU A 142 -15.23 7.62 15.71
N GLU A 143 -14.51 8.48 14.98
CA GLU A 143 -14.92 8.91 13.62
C GLU A 143 -15.05 7.71 12.67
N LEU A 144 -14.09 6.79 12.68
CA LEU A 144 -14.13 5.58 11.84
C LEU A 144 -15.37 4.72 12.14
N VAL A 145 -15.70 4.52 13.41
CA VAL A 145 -16.90 3.77 13.81
C VAL A 145 -18.17 4.46 13.30
N SER A 146 -18.27 5.78 13.43
CA SER A 146 -19.39 6.57 12.90
C SER A 146 -19.51 6.43 11.38
N VAL A 147 -18.40 6.56 10.64
CA VAL A 147 -18.38 6.39 9.17
C VAL A 147 -18.78 4.97 8.78
N LEU A 148 -18.32 3.95 9.50
CA LEU A 148 -18.70 2.56 9.23
C LEU A 148 -20.18 2.32 9.52
N ALA A 149 -20.74 2.86 10.59
CA ALA A 149 -22.17 2.78 10.88
C ALA A 149 -23.02 3.39 9.76
N ALA A 150 -22.62 4.55 9.26
CA ALA A 150 -23.35 5.26 8.21
C ALA A 150 -23.24 4.63 6.81
N HIS A 151 -22.09 3.97 6.49
CA HIS A 151 -21.78 3.59 5.12
C HIS A 151 -21.63 2.06 4.89
N SER A 152 -21.57 1.21 5.94
CA SER A 152 -21.28 -0.22 5.79
C SER A 152 -22.33 -0.97 4.95
N LYS A 153 -23.62 -0.70 5.15
CA LYS A 153 -24.70 -1.32 4.37
C LYS A 153 -24.58 -1.01 2.88
N ARG A 154 -24.33 0.27 2.55
CA ARG A 154 -24.13 0.72 1.18
C ARG A 154 -22.87 0.14 0.54
N LEU A 155 -21.78 0.10 1.28
CA LEU A 155 -20.51 -0.50 0.85
C LEU A 155 -20.69 -2.00 0.54
N SER A 156 -21.39 -2.74 1.41
CA SER A 156 -21.67 -4.16 1.20
C SER A 156 -22.55 -4.39 -0.02
N ARG A 157 -23.63 -3.63 -0.21
CA ARG A 157 -24.48 -3.70 -1.38
C ARG A 157 -23.71 -3.45 -2.68
N LEU A 158 -22.95 -2.33 -2.74
CA LEU A 158 -22.17 -1.99 -3.93
C LEU A 158 -21.08 -3.04 -4.23
N SER A 159 -20.57 -3.75 -3.22
CA SER A 159 -19.60 -4.82 -3.45
C SER A 159 -20.27 -6.07 -4.06
N LEU A 160 -21.51 -6.37 -3.71
CA LEU A 160 -22.30 -7.45 -4.32
C LEU A 160 -22.64 -7.12 -5.76
N GLU A 161 -23.18 -5.93 -6.03
CA GLU A 161 -23.47 -5.43 -7.38
C GLU A 161 -22.23 -5.53 -8.29
N MET A 162 -21.07 -5.24 -7.74
CA MET A 162 -19.80 -5.32 -8.43
C MET A 162 -19.35 -6.77 -8.69
N GLU A 163 -19.59 -7.70 -7.75
CA GLU A 163 -19.32 -9.13 -7.92
C GLU A 163 -20.20 -9.74 -9.02
N GLU A 164 -21.49 -9.44 -8.98
CA GLU A 164 -22.47 -9.92 -9.98
C GLU A 164 -22.13 -9.41 -11.38
N ALA A 165 -21.84 -8.11 -11.52
CA ALA A 165 -21.48 -7.52 -12.79
C ALA A 165 -20.17 -8.08 -13.37
N LEU A 166 -19.22 -8.50 -12.52
CA LEU A 166 -17.99 -9.15 -12.96
C LEU A 166 -18.19 -10.61 -13.33
N ALA A 167 -19.10 -11.30 -12.65
CA ALA A 167 -19.42 -12.69 -12.96
C ALA A 167 -20.11 -12.82 -14.33
N SER A 168 -20.95 -11.85 -14.70
CA SER A 168 -21.70 -11.84 -15.96
C SER A 168 -20.88 -11.37 -17.18
N GLY A 169 -19.79 -10.61 -16.98
CA GLY A 169 -19.03 -9.96 -18.05
C GLY A 169 -17.56 -10.39 -18.16
N MET A 170 -17.19 -11.61 -17.77
CA MET A 170 -15.79 -12.05 -17.75
C MET A 170 -15.16 -12.14 -19.15
N PRO A 171 -14.04 -11.44 -19.38
CA PRO A 171 -13.25 -11.63 -20.59
C PRO A 171 -12.61 -13.03 -20.59
N THR A 172 -12.66 -13.69 -21.75
CA THR A 172 -12.14 -15.05 -21.98
C THR A 172 -10.61 -15.15 -21.99
N LYS A 173 -9.87 -14.03 -21.95
CA LYS A 173 -8.40 -14.02 -21.92
C LYS A 173 -7.84 -13.68 -20.55
N PRO A 174 -6.92 -14.49 -20.02
CA PRO A 174 -6.27 -14.16 -18.75
C PRO A 174 -5.47 -12.86 -18.85
N LEU A 175 -5.72 -11.93 -17.95
CA LEU A 175 -5.03 -10.66 -17.86
C LEU A 175 -3.59 -10.87 -17.41
N SER A 176 -2.62 -10.44 -18.22
CA SER A 176 -1.22 -10.40 -17.77
C SER A 176 -0.99 -9.23 -16.81
N THR A 177 -1.40 -9.40 -15.53
CA THR A 177 -1.18 -8.38 -14.49
C THR A 177 0.30 -8.09 -14.26
N ALA A 178 1.19 -9.06 -14.49
CA ALA A 178 2.64 -8.86 -14.43
C ALA A 178 3.13 -7.87 -15.49
N LYS A 179 2.68 -8.03 -16.75
CA LYS A 179 3.03 -7.09 -17.84
C LYS A 179 2.50 -5.69 -17.57
N ALA A 180 1.25 -5.59 -17.06
CA ALA A 180 0.66 -4.32 -16.68
C ALA A 180 1.39 -3.65 -15.49
N ALA A 181 1.78 -4.42 -14.49
CA ALA A 181 2.59 -3.94 -13.36
C ALA A 181 3.96 -3.43 -13.81
N LEU A 182 4.64 -4.16 -14.72
CA LEU A 182 5.92 -3.75 -15.27
C LEU A 182 5.80 -2.49 -16.13
N LYS A 183 4.77 -2.39 -16.98
CA LYS A 183 4.48 -1.18 -17.75
C LYS A 183 4.25 0.02 -16.84
N MET A 184 3.41 -0.16 -15.80
CA MET A 184 3.14 0.91 -14.82
C MET A 184 4.40 1.32 -14.07
N PHE A 185 5.29 0.39 -13.74
CA PHE A 185 6.58 0.68 -13.13
C PHE A 185 7.48 1.50 -14.06
N ALA A 186 7.57 1.14 -15.34
CA ALA A 186 8.30 1.89 -16.35
C ALA A 186 7.77 3.33 -16.48
N ASP A 187 6.43 3.49 -16.59
CA ASP A 187 5.77 4.79 -16.67
C ASP A 187 6.01 5.66 -15.44
N VAL A 188 6.04 5.06 -14.26
CA VAL A 188 6.34 5.78 -13.02
C VAL A 188 7.80 6.20 -12.97
N THR A 189 8.72 5.30 -13.33
CA THR A 189 10.16 5.58 -13.31
C THR A 189 10.54 6.67 -14.33
N SER A 190 9.94 6.66 -15.52
CA SER A 190 10.17 7.71 -16.52
C SER A 190 9.66 9.09 -16.09
N LYS A 191 8.59 9.15 -15.31
CA LYS A 191 8.04 10.42 -14.77
C LYS A 191 8.86 11.01 -13.62
N PHE A 192 9.70 10.21 -13.00
CA PHE A 192 10.53 10.61 -11.87
C PHE A 192 11.98 10.17 -12.12
N PRO A 193 12.69 10.81 -13.07
CA PRO A 193 14.04 10.41 -13.46
C PRO A 193 15.07 10.61 -12.34
N ALA A 194 14.84 11.57 -11.47
CA ALA A 194 15.60 11.79 -10.25
C ALA A 194 14.65 11.78 -9.04
N LEU A 195 14.99 10.98 -8.03
CA LEU A 195 14.18 10.84 -6.82
C LEU A 195 14.85 11.54 -5.64
N ASP A 196 14.06 12.36 -4.95
CA ASP A 196 14.44 13.10 -3.75
C ASP A 196 13.28 13.23 -2.74
N ALA A 197 13.48 14.00 -1.68
CA ALA A 197 12.46 14.23 -0.66
C ALA A 197 11.20 14.94 -1.18
N THR A 198 11.27 15.67 -2.29
CA THR A 198 10.12 16.43 -2.83
C THR A 198 9.17 15.56 -3.63
N ASN A 199 9.68 14.51 -4.27
CA ASN A 199 8.91 13.71 -5.23
C ASN A 199 8.74 12.22 -4.84
N LEU A 200 9.54 11.68 -3.92
CA LEU A 200 9.49 10.27 -3.51
C LEU A 200 8.10 9.85 -2.99
N HIS A 201 7.36 10.75 -2.33
CA HIS A 201 6.00 10.45 -1.88
C HIS A 201 5.03 10.24 -3.07
N ALA A 202 5.13 11.07 -4.10
CA ALA A 202 4.32 10.92 -5.32
C ALA A 202 4.69 9.65 -6.09
N TYR A 203 5.99 9.34 -6.20
CA TYR A 203 6.49 8.09 -6.76
C TYR A 203 5.93 6.87 -6.01
N ARG A 204 6.06 6.85 -4.67
CA ARG A 204 5.54 5.77 -3.81
C ARG A 204 4.05 5.51 -4.01
N LYS A 205 3.23 6.57 -4.11
CA LYS A 205 1.78 6.42 -4.35
C LYS A 205 1.47 5.71 -5.66
N ARG A 206 2.23 5.99 -6.73
CA ARG A 206 2.06 5.36 -8.04
C ARG A 206 2.63 3.94 -8.06
N LEU A 207 3.83 3.73 -7.50
CA LEU A 207 4.44 2.42 -7.37
C LEU A 207 3.54 1.43 -6.61
N LYS A 208 2.80 1.90 -5.61
CA LYS A 208 1.86 1.07 -4.85
C LYS A 208 0.78 0.44 -5.74
N GLN A 209 0.38 1.09 -6.82
CA GLN A 209 -0.57 0.51 -7.78
C GLN A 209 0.08 -0.63 -8.56
N ALA A 210 1.32 -0.44 -9.03
CA ALA A 210 2.09 -1.51 -9.69
C ALA A 210 2.34 -2.71 -8.75
N LEU A 211 2.65 -2.45 -7.47
CA LEU A 211 2.79 -3.50 -6.46
C LEU A 211 1.50 -4.33 -6.33
N TYR A 212 0.36 -3.69 -6.19
CA TYR A 212 -0.91 -4.42 -6.02
C TYR A 212 -1.31 -5.19 -7.28
N LEU A 213 -1.00 -4.69 -8.47
CA LEU A 213 -1.20 -5.45 -9.71
C LEU A 213 -0.30 -6.70 -9.74
N ALA A 214 0.98 -6.57 -9.39
CA ALA A 214 1.88 -7.71 -9.33
C ALA A 214 1.44 -8.73 -8.26
N GLU A 215 0.87 -8.29 -7.14
CA GLU A 215 0.38 -9.18 -6.09
C GLU A 215 -0.83 -10.03 -6.51
N ILE A 216 -1.63 -9.61 -7.53
CA ILE A 216 -2.82 -10.36 -7.97
C ILE A 216 -2.44 -11.74 -8.52
N SER A 217 -1.38 -11.84 -9.31
CA SER A 217 -0.95 -13.11 -9.93
C SER A 217 0.38 -13.65 -9.38
N ALA A 218 0.82 -13.15 -8.21
CA ALA A 218 2.10 -13.56 -7.64
C ALA A 218 2.16 -15.04 -7.21
N SER A 219 1.02 -15.70 -7.02
CA SER A 219 0.90 -17.13 -6.73
C SER A 219 1.11 -18.00 -7.98
N THR A 220 0.73 -17.52 -9.16
CA THR A 220 0.70 -18.28 -10.40
C THR A 220 1.74 -17.83 -11.43
N ASP A 221 2.21 -16.58 -11.36
CA ASP A 221 3.16 -15.99 -12.32
C ASP A 221 4.52 -15.69 -11.64
N PRO A 222 5.62 -16.38 -12.04
CA PRO A 222 6.96 -16.14 -11.49
C PRO A 222 7.47 -14.71 -11.69
N LEU A 223 7.11 -14.03 -12.80
CA LEU A 223 7.46 -12.63 -13.03
C LEU A 223 6.72 -11.72 -12.06
N ALA A 224 5.40 -11.93 -11.90
CA ALA A 224 4.60 -11.20 -10.94
C ALA A 224 5.12 -11.33 -9.51
N LYS A 225 5.53 -12.54 -9.10
CA LYS A 225 6.14 -12.83 -7.80
C LYS A 225 7.42 -12.01 -7.58
N ARG A 226 8.32 -11.98 -8.58
CA ARG A 226 9.57 -11.20 -8.51
C ARG A 226 9.32 -9.70 -8.46
N LEU A 227 8.38 -9.18 -9.28
CA LEU A 227 7.99 -7.77 -9.29
C LEU A 227 7.36 -7.37 -7.95
N ALA A 228 6.43 -8.16 -7.43
CA ALA A 228 5.78 -7.90 -6.14
C ALA A 228 6.81 -7.83 -5.00
N ALA A 229 7.78 -8.74 -4.97
CA ALA A 229 8.84 -8.75 -3.96
C ALA A 229 9.73 -7.49 -4.05
N ALA A 230 10.14 -7.09 -5.27
CA ALA A 230 10.96 -5.90 -5.47
C ALA A 230 10.21 -4.61 -5.14
N PHE A 231 8.99 -4.45 -5.65
CA PHE A 231 8.16 -3.27 -5.39
C PHE A 231 7.78 -3.13 -3.92
N ARG A 232 7.61 -4.26 -3.21
CA ARG A 232 7.36 -4.26 -1.76
C ARG A 232 8.54 -3.71 -0.98
N LYS A 233 9.78 -4.06 -1.34
CA LYS A 233 10.99 -3.50 -0.72
C LYS A 233 11.05 -1.98 -0.86
N ILE A 234 10.85 -1.46 -2.07
CA ILE A 234 10.79 -0.01 -2.31
C ILE A 234 9.65 0.63 -1.51
N HIS A 235 8.45 0.04 -1.57
CA HIS A 235 7.28 0.58 -0.89
C HIS A 235 7.47 0.68 0.62
N LEU A 236 8.14 -0.31 1.24
CA LEU A 236 8.46 -0.32 2.67
C LEU A 236 9.50 0.74 3.00
N ALA A 237 10.61 0.83 2.24
CA ALA A 237 11.66 1.81 2.50
C ALA A 237 11.16 3.27 2.30
N ALA A 238 10.43 3.53 1.21
CA ALA A 238 9.81 4.84 0.98
C ALA A 238 8.67 5.14 1.98
N GLY A 239 8.06 4.11 2.55
CA GLY A 239 7.11 4.23 3.65
C GLY A 239 7.79 4.65 4.94
N GLU A 240 8.90 4.01 5.26
CA GLU A 240 9.70 4.32 6.43
C GLU A 240 10.23 5.76 6.40
N TRP A 241 10.79 6.20 5.26
CA TRP A 241 11.18 7.59 5.06
C TRP A 241 10.03 8.57 5.34
N HIS A 242 8.85 8.31 4.75
CA HIS A 242 7.69 9.18 4.92
C HIS A 242 7.20 9.23 6.38
N ASP A 243 7.23 8.09 7.07
CA ASP A 243 6.83 8.00 8.48
C ASP A 243 7.78 8.85 9.36
N TRP A 244 9.11 8.74 9.17
CA TRP A 244 10.09 9.55 9.89
C TRP A 244 9.99 11.04 9.57
N GLN A 245 9.84 11.41 8.30
CA GLN A 245 9.67 12.80 7.88
C GLN A 245 8.41 13.42 8.51
N THR A 246 7.31 12.69 8.54
CA THR A 246 6.06 13.18 9.15
C THR A 246 6.20 13.35 10.66
N LEU A 247 6.84 12.40 11.33
CA LEU A 247 7.12 12.50 12.77
C LEU A 247 8.06 13.67 13.11
N GLU A 248 9.09 13.92 12.29
CA GLU A 248 9.96 15.10 12.43
C GLU A 248 9.15 16.39 12.33
N GLN A 249 8.34 16.54 11.27
CA GLN A 249 7.49 17.71 11.08
C GLN A 249 6.54 17.92 12.26
N GLU A 250 5.95 16.85 12.78
CA GLU A 250 5.07 16.89 13.93
C GLU A 250 5.83 17.30 15.20
N ALA A 251 7.00 16.75 15.44
CA ALA A 251 7.87 17.13 16.56
C ALA A 251 8.27 18.62 16.49
N VAL A 252 8.67 19.10 15.31
CA VAL A 252 9.00 20.50 15.09
C VAL A 252 7.81 21.43 15.34
N ARG A 253 6.60 21.00 14.96
CA ARG A 253 5.37 21.79 15.10
C ARG A 253 4.89 21.86 16.55
N THR A 254 5.02 20.79 17.32
CA THR A 254 4.31 20.61 18.59
C THR A 254 5.19 20.73 19.82
N LEU A 255 6.50 20.46 19.68
CA LEU A 255 7.41 20.52 20.80
C LEU A 255 8.05 21.91 20.95
N PRO A 256 8.43 22.30 22.18
CA PRO A 256 9.06 23.60 22.46
C PRO A 256 10.33 23.82 21.63
N ARG A 257 10.54 25.05 21.15
CA ARG A 257 11.71 25.43 20.36
C ARG A 257 13.04 25.39 21.17
N ARG A 258 12.96 25.57 22.48
CA ARG A 258 14.13 25.61 23.38
C ARG A 258 14.79 24.22 23.45
N GLY A 259 16.10 24.13 23.16
CA GLY A 259 16.86 22.88 23.21
C GLY A 259 16.57 21.89 22.08
N ARG A 260 16.18 22.36 20.90
CA ARG A 260 15.90 21.50 19.73
C ARG A 260 17.07 20.62 19.28
N LYS A 261 18.32 21.04 19.56
CA LYS A 261 19.53 20.29 19.19
C LYS A 261 19.63 18.93 19.91
N ASP A 262 19.16 18.86 21.16
CA ASP A 262 19.25 17.66 22.01
C ASP A 262 17.93 16.89 22.11
N GLY A 263 16.93 17.30 21.35
CA GLY A 263 15.60 16.70 21.34
C GLY A 263 15.42 15.60 20.29
N VAL A 264 14.18 15.12 20.15
CA VAL A 264 13.83 14.03 19.23
C VAL A 264 13.88 14.45 17.74
N ALA A 265 13.64 15.71 17.40
CA ALA A 265 13.55 16.18 16.02
C ALA A 265 14.82 15.92 15.19
N PRO A 266 16.04 16.21 15.65
CA PRO A 266 17.26 15.86 14.92
C PRO A 266 17.44 14.35 14.68
N VAL A 267 17.03 13.52 15.65
CA VAL A 267 17.09 12.07 15.53
C VAL A 267 16.14 11.60 14.42
N LEU A 268 14.91 12.12 14.40
CA LEU A 268 13.93 11.80 13.36
C LEU A 268 14.38 12.28 11.97
N ALA A 269 14.99 13.46 11.88
CA ALA A 269 15.56 13.99 10.64
C ALA A 269 16.68 13.10 10.09
N ALA A 270 17.60 12.63 10.94
CA ALA A 270 18.68 11.71 10.55
C ALA A 270 18.12 10.37 10.04
N LEU A 271 17.11 9.82 10.70
CA LEU A 271 16.42 8.59 10.30
C LEU A 271 15.67 8.77 8.97
N ALA A 272 15.00 9.90 8.79
CA ALA A 272 14.36 10.24 7.53
C ALA A 272 15.39 10.30 6.39
N GLN A 273 16.52 10.98 6.60
CA GLN A 273 17.57 11.09 5.58
C GLN A 273 18.18 9.73 5.21
N GLY A 274 18.49 8.89 6.20
CA GLY A 274 19.00 7.53 5.97
C GLY A 274 18.00 6.66 5.21
N SER A 275 16.72 6.74 5.57
CA SER A 275 15.64 6.00 4.90
C SER A 275 15.38 6.51 3.48
N LEU A 276 15.53 7.83 3.21
CA LEU A 276 15.46 8.41 1.87
C LEU A 276 16.54 7.82 0.96
N LYS A 277 17.80 7.86 1.39
CA LYS A 277 18.93 7.31 0.62
C LYS A 277 18.70 5.83 0.27
N ARG A 278 18.25 5.03 1.24
CA ARG A 278 17.93 3.62 1.05
C ARG A 278 16.78 3.41 0.05
N ALA A 279 15.71 4.18 0.16
CA ALA A 279 14.56 4.09 -0.75
C ALA A 279 14.95 4.43 -2.19
N VAL A 280 15.70 5.51 -2.39
CA VAL A 280 16.19 5.94 -3.71
C VAL A 280 17.12 4.89 -4.32
N GLY A 281 18.06 4.35 -3.54
CA GLY A 281 18.94 3.26 -4.00
C GLY A 281 18.18 2.01 -4.44
N LEU A 282 17.14 1.61 -3.69
CA LEU A 282 16.27 0.48 -4.07
C LEU A 282 15.48 0.76 -5.34
N CYS A 283 14.99 1.99 -5.54
CA CYS A 283 14.30 2.39 -6.77
C CYS A 283 15.23 2.25 -7.97
N HIS A 284 16.43 2.80 -7.88
CA HIS A 284 17.44 2.74 -8.94
C HIS A 284 17.83 1.29 -9.28
N HIS A 285 18.19 0.50 -8.26
CA HIS A 285 18.54 -0.92 -8.46
C HIS A 285 17.42 -1.72 -9.12
N THR A 286 16.16 -1.47 -8.70
CA THR A 286 15.01 -2.17 -9.26
C THR A 286 14.75 -1.74 -10.70
N ALA A 287 14.92 -0.45 -11.03
CA ALA A 287 14.78 0.06 -12.39
C ALA A 287 15.83 -0.58 -13.32
N VAL A 288 17.09 -0.59 -12.92
CA VAL A 288 18.15 -1.29 -13.66
C VAL A 288 17.80 -2.76 -13.89
N ARG A 289 17.39 -3.48 -12.84
CA ARG A 289 17.10 -4.92 -12.93
C ARG A 289 15.96 -5.27 -13.90
N PHE A 290 14.89 -4.48 -13.93
CA PHE A 290 13.67 -4.87 -14.66
C PHE A 290 13.43 -4.07 -15.95
N LEU A 291 14.05 -2.90 -16.13
CA LEU A 291 13.77 -2.04 -17.26
C LEU A 291 14.89 -2.00 -18.31
N THR A 292 16.16 -2.20 -17.91
CA THR A 292 17.26 -2.30 -18.90
C THR A 292 17.19 -3.58 -19.70
N SER A 293 16.80 -4.70 -19.08
CA SER A 293 16.62 -5.98 -19.79
C SER A 293 15.49 -5.96 -20.83
N THR A 294 14.61 -4.96 -20.81
CA THR A 294 13.51 -4.80 -21.76
C THR A 294 13.80 -3.76 -22.86
N GLY A 295 15.01 -3.20 -22.91
CA GLY A 295 15.39 -2.16 -23.88
C GLY A 295 14.69 -0.80 -23.70
N LYS A 296 13.94 -0.64 -22.62
CA LYS A 296 13.04 0.53 -22.40
C LYS A 296 13.69 1.72 -21.70
N ILE A 297 14.88 1.57 -21.14
CA ILE A 297 15.60 2.68 -20.48
C ILE A 297 17.09 2.53 -20.78
N ARG A 298 17.73 3.61 -21.27
CA ARG A 298 19.19 3.74 -21.26
C ARG A 298 19.65 3.81 -19.80
N PRO A 299 20.80 3.21 -19.44
CA PRO A 299 21.33 3.32 -18.08
C PRO A 299 21.48 4.81 -17.74
N LEU A 300 20.89 5.23 -16.63
CA LEU A 300 21.10 6.57 -16.08
C LEU A 300 22.59 6.74 -15.86
N GLN A 301 23.18 7.75 -16.52
CA GLN A 301 24.57 8.15 -16.28
C GLN A 301 24.71 8.49 -14.79
N LYS A 302 25.81 7.99 -14.18
CA LYS A 302 26.16 8.20 -12.77
C LYS A 302 26.39 9.67 -12.46
#